data_3c74f14631c1462bc6ada23e57ab4220
#
_entry.id   3c74f14631c1462bc6ada23e57ab4220
#
_cell.length_a   1.000
_cell.length_b   1.000
_cell.length_c   1.000
_cell.angle_alpha   90.00
_cell.angle_beta   90.00
_cell.angle_gamma   90.00
#
_symmetry.space_group_name_H-M   'P 1'
#
loop_
_entity.id
_entity.type
_entity.pdbx_description
1 polymer ?
#
loop_
_entity_poly.entity_id
_entity_poly.type
_entity_poly.pdbx_seq_one_letter_code
_entity_poly.pdbx_strand_id
1 'polypeptide(L)'
;YVSDPIHKIDMFLGIGGGPEGVLAASALDAYDCHFQGRFIFDNPKDIKEAQSMGIEDLNKKYDLKEIVKGDSIFCATGITSNDFLRGITFDKNNFISETLVTHKSSKYKDIVKMSKSISE
;
A
#
# COMPACT_ATOMS: atom_id res chain seq x y z
N TYR A 1 -8.45 -5.22 4.28
CA TYR A 1 -9.50 -6.24 4.52
C TYR A 1 -9.02 -7.66 4.18
N VAL A 2 -8.25 -7.87 3.11
CA VAL A 2 -7.74 -9.23 2.74
C VAL A 2 -6.72 -9.78 3.73
N SER A 3 -6.09 -8.92 4.54
CA SER A 3 -5.12 -9.34 5.57
C SER A 3 -5.76 -9.69 6.91
N ASP A 4 -7.06 -9.40 7.09
CA ASP A 4 -7.78 -9.64 8.32
C ASP A 4 -8.76 -10.82 8.16
N PRO A 5 -8.52 -11.95 8.85
CA PRO A 5 -9.37 -13.14 8.76
C PRO A 5 -10.85 -12.91 9.13
N ILE A 6 -11.15 -11.84 9.87
CA ILE A 6 -12.54 -11.48 10.24
C ILE A 6 -13.40 -11.22 9.01
N HIS A 7 -12.82 -10.66 7.95
CA HIS A 7 -13.55 -10.32 6.73
C HIS A 7 -13.78 -11.50 5.79
N LYS A 8 -13.13 -12.65 6.04
CA LYS A 8 -13.30 -13.88 5.24
C LYS A 8 -13.16 -13.66 3.73
N ILE A 9 -12.21 -12.80 3.34
CA ILE A 9 -11.91 -12.53 1.94
C ILE A 9 -10.76 -13.43 1.52
N ASP A 10 -11.01 -14.34 0.58
CA ASP A 10 -10.00 -15.27 0.08
C ASP A 10 -9.09 -14.62 -0.96
N MET A 11 -9.64 -13.71 -1.76
CA MET A 11 -8.89 -13.07 -2.84
C MET A 11 -9.45 -11.68 -3.17
N PHE A 12 -8.56 -10.74 -3.47
CA PHE A 12 -8.90 -9.45 -4.06
C PHE A 12 -8.29 -9.35 -5.45
N LEU A 13 -9.08 -8.93 -6.41
CA LEU A 13 -8.64 -8.65 -7.78
C LEU A 13 -8.94 -7.19 -8.12
N GLY A 14 -7.96 -6.49 -8.68
CA GLY A 14 -8.13 -5.10 -9.06
C GLY A 14 -7.12 -4.67 -10.13
N ILE A 15 -7.44 -3.56 -10.78
CA ILE A 15 -6.56 -2.85 -11.72
C ILE A 15 -6.32 -1.47 -11.12
N GLY A 16 -5.07 -1.01 -11.14
CA GLY A 16 -4.67 0.29 -10.63
C GLY A 16 -3.34 0.73 -11.22
N GLY A 17 -2.83 1.86 -10.79
CA GLY A 17 -1.52 2.34 -11.20
C GLY A 17 -0.38 1.49 -10.65
N GLY A 18 0.76 1.51 -11.35
CA GLY A 18 1.96 0.80 -10.90
C GLY A 18 2.43 1.20 -9.51
N PRO A 19 2.51 2.51 -9.18
CA PRO A 19 2.88 2.97 -7.84
C PRO A 19 1.94 2.46 -6.75
N GLU A 20 0.63 2.47 -6.98
CA GLU A 20 -0.37 1.98 -6.03
C GLU A 20 -0.24 0.47 -5.82
N GLY A 21 0.11 -0.27 -6.87
CA GLY A 21 0.40 -1.70 -6.78
C GLY A 21 1.60 -2.00 -5.89
N VAL A 22 2.67 -1.21 -5.98
CA VAL A 22 3.86 -1.34 -5.12
C VAL A 22 3.52 -0.99 -3.67
N LEU A 23 2.74 0.07 -3.43
CA LEU A 23 2.28 0.43 -2.08
C LEU A 23 1.43 -0.67 -1.47
N ALA A 24 0.50 -1.24 -2.22
CA ALA A 24 -0.32 -2.36 -1.77
C ALA A 24 0.54 -3.59 -1.43
N ALA A 25 1.49 -3.95 -2.30
CA ALA A 25 2.42 -5.03 -2.05
C ALA A 25 3.23 -4.81 -0.77
N SER A 26 3.74 -3.58 -0.54
CA SER A 26 4.51 -3.23 0.66
C SER A 26 3.69 -3.35 1.94
N ALA A 27 2.42 -2.93 1.90
CA ALA A 27 1.51 -3.08 3.03
C ALA A 27 1.26 -4.57 3.33
N LEU A 28 0.93 -5.35 2.30
CA LEU A 28 0.60 -6.77 2.42
C LEU A 28 1.79 -7.65 2.84
N ASP A 29 3.01 -7.22 2.50
CA ASP A 29 4.24 -7.93 2.90
C ASP A 29 4.37 -8.05 4.42
N ALA A 30 4.00 -7.01 5.17
CA ALA A 30 4.01 -7.04 6.63
C ALA A 30 2.95 -7.98 7.25
N TYR A 31 1.94 -8.36 6.47
CA TYR A 31 0.88 -9.29 6.90
C TYR A 31 1.09 -10.73 6.41
N ASP A 32 2.25 -11.01 5.82
CA ASP A 32 2.56 -12.32 5.23
C ASP A 32 1.52 -12.79 4.19
N CYS A 33 0.86 -11.83 3.53
CA CYS A 33 -0.10 -12.10 2.47
C CYS A 33 0.61 -12.41 1.16
N HIS A 34 -0.05 -13.20 0.32
CA HIS A 34 0.37 -13.36 -1.06
C HIS A 34 -0.06 -12.14 -1.88
N PHE A 35 0.82 -11.71 -2.77
CA PHE A 35 0.52 -10.68 -3.76
C PHE A 35 1.17 -11.04 -5.08
N GLN A 36 0.44 -10.83 -6.16
CA GLN A 36 0.93 -11.03 -7.51
C GLN A 36 0.40 -9.93 -8.42
N GLY A 37 1.24 -9.35 -9.24
CA GLY A 37 0.87 -8.31 -10.19
C GLY A 37 1.46 -8.53 -11.56
N ARG A 38 0.82 -7.95 -12.58
CA ARG A 38 1.39 -7.85 -13.93
C ARG A 38 1.04 -6.48 -14.51
N PHE A 39 1.88 -6.01 -15.42
CA PHE A 39 1.54 -4.82 -16.19
C PHE A 39 0.47 -5.13 -17.21
N ILE A 40 -0.38 -4.15 -17.48
CA ILE A 40 -1.34 -4.13 -18.58
C ILE A 40 -0.96 -2.95 -19.45
N PHE A 41 -0.75 -3.19 -20.72
CA PHE A 41 -0.35 -2.17 -21.68
C PHE A 41 -1.49 -1.92 -22.66
N ASP A 42 -2.06 -0.72 -22.62
CA ASP A 42 -3.21 -0.35 -23.43
C ASP A 42 -2.83 0.22 -24.80
N ASN A 43 -1.55 0.59 -24.97
CA ASN A 43 -1.08 1.19 -26.22
C ASN A 43 0.41 0.90 -26.50
N PRO A 44 0.86 1.04 -27.77
CA PRO A 44 2.24 0.79 -28.15
C PRO A 44 3.28 1.72 -27.52
N LYS A 45 2.89 2.90 -27.04
CA LYS A 45 3.78 3.84 -26.39
C LYS A 45 4.21 3.30 -25.03
N ASP A 46 3.27 2.80 -24.25
CA ASP A 46 3.53 2.23 -22.93
C ASP A 46 4.43 1.00 -23.02
N ILE A 47 4.22 0.19 -24.08
CA ILE A 47 5.08 -0.96 -24.38
C ILE A 47 6.53 -0.53 -24.61
N LYS A 48 6.73 0.49 -25.46
CA LYS A 48 8.08 1.01 -25.75
C LYS A 48 8.76 1.59 -24.52
N GLU A 49 7.98 2.30 -23.70
CA GLU A 49 8.47 2.86 -22.46
C GLU A 49 8.89 1.76 -21.48
N ALA A 50 8.06 0.75 -21.28
CA ALA A 50 8.37 -0.42 -20.47
C ALA A 50 9.64 -1.15 -20.94
N GLN A 51 9.77 -1.36 -22.23
CA GLN A 51 10.96 -1.97 -22.84
C GLN A 51 12.22 -1.12 -22.61
N SER A 52 12.10 0.21 -22.72
CA SER A 52 13.22 1.13 -22.43
C SER A 52 13.66 1.10 -20.97
N MET A 53 12.77 0.71 -20.07
CA MET A 53 13.02 0.52 -18.64
C MET A 53 13.53 -0.89 -18.30
N GLY A 54 13.75 -1.75 -19.31
CA GLY A 54 14.28 -3.10 -19.14
C GLY A 54 13.22 -4.17 -18.87
N ILE A 55 11.94 -3.90 -19.14
CA ILE A 55 10.88 -4.89 -19.07
C ILE A 55 10.82 -5.63 -20.42
N GLU A 56 11.46 -6.79 -20.49
CA GLU A 56 11.52 -7.60 -21.73
C GLU A 56 10.28 -8.48 -21.88
N ASP A 57 9.86 -9.15 -20.81
CA ASP A 57 8.63 -9.97 -20.81
C ASP A 57 7.42 -9.16 -20.38
N LEU A 58 6.63 -8.73 -21.37
CA LEU A 58 5.42 -7.93 -21.17
C LEU A 58 4.28 -8.70 -20.48
N ASN A 59 4.35 -10.02 -20.42
CA ASN A 59 3.35 -10.86 -19.77
C ASN A 59 3.80 -11.38 -18.41
N LYS A 60 4.97 -10.97 -17.97
CA LYS A 60 5.53 -11.41 -16.69
C LYS A 60 4.59 -11.11 -15.54
N LYS A 61 4.37 -12.10 -14.71
CA LYS A 61 3.77 -11.95 -13.40
C LYS A 61 4.88 -11.75 -12.37
N TYR A 62 4.73 -10.73 -11.56
CA TYR A 62 5.67 -10.39 -10.49
C TYR A 62 5.08 -10.82 -9.17
N ASP A 63 5.82 -11.61 -8.42
CA ASP A 63 5.46 -11.96 -7.05
C ASP A 63 5.85 -10.84 -6.08
N LEU A 64 5.27 -10.85 -4.90
CA LEU A 64 5.51 -9.85 -3.86
C LEU A 64 7.00 -9.58 -3.63
N LYS A 65 7.82 -10.64 -3.54
CA LYS A 65 9.27 -10.52 -3.31
C LYS A 65 10.05 -9.93 -4.48
N GLU A 66 9.50 -9.95 -5.68
CA GLU A 66 10.08 -9.29 -6.84
C GLU A 66 9.72 -7.80 -6.88
N ILE A 67 8.54 -7.45 -6.35
CA ILE A 67 8.03 -6.06 -6.29
C ILE A 67 8.65 -5.32 -5.11
N VAL A 68 8.63 -5.93 -3.93
CA VAL A 68 9.19 -5.35 -2.69
C VAL A 68 10.48 -6.07 -2.35
N LYS A 69 11.60 -5.39 -2.59
CA LYS A 69 12.94 -5.92 -2.30
C LYS A 69 13.46 -5.32 -1.00
N GLY A 70 13.96 -6.19 -0.13
CA GLY A 70 14.51 -5.80 1.16
C GLY A 70 13.46 -5.57 2.23
N ASP A 71 13.85 -4.83 3.24
CA ASP A 71 12.98 -4.50 4.38
C ASP A 71 12.22 -3.22 4.10
N SER A 72 10.92 -3.21 4.33
CA SER A 72 10.05 -2.08 4.02
C SER A 72 9.23 -1.63 5.22
N ILE A 73 9.04 -0.32 5.30
CA ILE A 73 8.08 0.32 6.20
C ILE A 73 6.97 0.91 5.34
N PHE A 74 5.74 0.58 5.67
CA PHE A 74 4.57 1.19 5.04
C PHE A 74 3.85 2.09 6.04
N CYS A 75 3.49 3.30 5.61
CA CYS A 75 2.73 4.26 6.38
C CYS A 75 1.55 4.79 5.56
N ALA A 76 0.36 4.78 6.14
CA ALA A 76 -0.83 5.37 5.54
C ALA A 76 -1.62 6.18 6.56
N THR A 77 -1.77 7.48 6.32
CA THR A 77 -2.52 8.38 7.19
C THR A 77 -3.94 8.57 6.67
N GLY A 78 -4.92 8.41 7.53
CA GLY A 78 -6.32 8.69 7.22
C GLY A 78 -6.55 10.20 7.03
N ILE A 79 -7.01 10.60 5.84
CA ILE A 79 -7.45 11.98 5.58
C ILE A 79 -8.95 12.09 5.84
N THR A 80 -9.73 11.16 5.29
CA THR A 80 -11.15 10.96 5.58
C THR A 80 -11.33 9.71 6.41
N SER A 81 -12.38 9.68 7.24
CA SER A 81 -12.68 8.50 8.07
C SER A 81 -13.22 7.36 7.21
N ASN A 82 -12.80 6.17 7.54
CA ASN A 82 -13.34 4.91 7.05
C ASN A 82 -13.42 3.89 8.21
N ASP A 83 -13.80 2.67 7.91
CA ASP A 83 -13.96 1.62 8.94
C ASP A 83 -12.64 1.19 9.59
N PHE A 84 -11.51 1.56 8.99
CA PHE A 84 -10.18 1.12 9.41
C PHE A 84 -9.35 2.24 10.05
N LEU A 85 -9.37 3.46 9.47
CA LEU A 85 -8.65 4.62 9.97
C LEU A 85 -9.60 5.79 10.17
N ARG A 86 -9.46 6.47 11.30
CA ARG A 86 -10.10 7.76 11.48
C ARG A 86 -9.38 8.82 10.64
N GLY A 87 -10.16 9.63 9.95
CA GLY A 87 -9.65 10.79 9.24
C GLY A 87 -9.16 11.89 10.20
N ILE A 88 -8.58 12.94 9.64
CA ILE A 88 -8.13 14.09 10.40
C ILE A 88 -9.31 14.73 11.14
N THR A 89 -9.16 14.90 12.45
CA THR A 89 -10.14 15.58 13.30
C THR A 89 -9.50 16.77 14.00
N PHE A 90 -10.32 17.74 14.38
CA PHE A 90 -9.89 18.93 15.10
C PHE A 90 -10.45 18.89 16.51
N ASP A 91 -9.59 19.13 17.48
CA ASP A 91 -9.95 19.34 18.88
C ASP A 91 -9.33 20.64 19.36
N LYS A 92 -10.17 21.68 19.55
CA LYS A 92 -9.75 23.05 19.87
C LYS A 92 -8.69 23.54 18.86
N ASN A 93 -7.44 23.70 19.31
CA ASN A 93 -6.32 24.18 18.51
C ASN A 93 -5.40 23.04 18.04
N ASN A 94 -5.84 21.81 18.14
CA ASN A 94 -5.06 20.64 17.71
C ASN A 94 -5.74 19.94 16.54
N PHE A 95 -4.95 19.44 15.61
CA PHE A 95 -5.41 18.39 14.71
C PHE A 95 -4.91 17.02 15.20
N ILE A 96 -5.75 16.02 15.01
CA ILE A 96 -5.47 14.64 15.40
C ILE A 96 -5.51 13.80 14.12
N SER A 97 -4.52 12.98 13.90
CA SER A 97 -4.43 12.04 12.79
C SER A 97 -4.16 10.62 13.28
N GLU A 98 -4.64 9.65 12.52
CA GLU A 98 -4.30 8.24 12.69
C GLU A 98 -3.54 7.75 11.48
N THR A 99 -2.45 7.03 11.72
CA THR A 99 -1.57 6.48 10.68
C THR A 99 -1.36 5.00 10.94
N LEU A 100 -1.74 4.17 9.99
CA LEU A 100 -1.28 2.78 9.96
C LEU A 100 0.21 2.78 9.69
N VAL A 101 0.97 2.10 10.52
CA VAL A 101 2.40 1.85 10.33
C VAL A 101 2.64 0.36 10.35
N THR A 102 3.31 -0.16 9.33
CA THR A 102 3.74 -1.55 9.31
C THR A 102 5.22 -1.65 8.99
N HIS A 103 5.90 -2.63 9.57
CA HIS A 103 7.30 -2.94 9.30
C HIS A 103 7.50 -4.46 9.29
N LYS A 104 7.96 -4.99 8.17
CA LYS A 104 8.01 -6.44 7.97
C LYS A 104 8.94 -7.16 8.92
N SER A 105 10.19 -6.76 9.00
CA SER A 105 11.21 -7.50 9.75
C SER A 105 10.94 -7.54 11.24
N SER A 106 10.41 -6.46 11.82
CA SER A 106 10.01 -6.43 13.24
C SER A 106 8.60 -6.96 13.49
N LYS A 107 7.86 -7.28 12.43
CA LYS A 107 6.42 -7.63 12.49
C LYS A 107 5.56 -6.57 13.19
N TYR A 108 6.02 -5.33 13.17
CA TYR A 108 5.28 -4.21 13.73
C TYR A 108 4.07 -3.88 12.86
N LYS A 109 2.92 -3.76 13.47
CA LYS A 109 1.66 -3.37 12.84
C LYS A 109 0.84 -2.64 13.88
N ASP A 110 0.65 -1.33 13.70
CA ASP A 110 -0.10 -0.53 14.66
C ASP A 110 -0.72 0.70 13.99
N ILE A 111 -1.72 1.27 14.65
CA ILE A 111 -2.30 2.56 14.30
C ILE A 111 -1.76 3.59 15.28
N VAL A 112 -0.84 4.40 14.79
CA VAL A 112 -0.23 5.49 15.55
C VAL A 112 -1.14 6.72 15.51
N LYS A 113 -1.50 7.21 16.67
CA LYS A 113 -2.29 8.45 16.82
C LYS A 113 -1.35 9.61 17.13
N MET A 114 -1.46 10.68 16.39
CA MET A 114 -0.70 11.90 16.61
C MET A 114 -1.64 13.07 16.84
N SER A 115 -1.28 13.93 17.79
CA SER A 115 -1.91 15.23 18.00
C SER A 115 -0.87 16.34 17.84
N LYS A 116 -1.17 17.34 17.04
CA LYS A 116 -0.28 18.49 16.81
C LYS A 116 -1.06 19.80 16.89
N SER A 117 -0.48 20.79 17.59
CA SER A 117 -1.06 22.14 17.66
C SER A 117 -1.02 22.84 16.31
N ILE A 118 -2.07 23.62 16.05
CA ILE A 118 -2.22 24.48 14.85
C ILE A 118 -1.54 25.85 15.10
N SER A 119 -0.88 26.05 16.26
CA SER A 119 -0.17 27.30 16.51
C SER A 119 0.91 27.54 15.44
N GLU A 120 0.85 28.74 14.90
CA GLU A 120 1.74 29.35 13.90
C GLU A 120 3.22 29.18 14.21
#